data_e11b249f2b09b0958fcdbaa3a8acaf01
#
_entry.id   e11b249f2b09b0958fcdbaa3a8acaf01
#
_cell.length_a   1.000
_cell.length_b   1.000
_cell.length_c   1.000
_cell.angle_alpha   90.00
_cell.angle_beta   90.00
_cell.angle_gamma   90.00
#
_symmetry.space_group_name_H-M   'P 1'
#
loop_
_entity.id
_entity.type
_entity.pdbx_description
1 polymer ?
#
loop_
_entity_poly.entity_id
_entity_poly.type
_entity_poly.pdbx_seq_one_letter_code
_entity_poly.pdbx_strand_id
1 'polypeptide(L)'
;GPGDARATGMRLVQARARAGNPVGQLEVLLRIDGTANSEELATAEVLAREAADSLGYEELRRVVDEAGSPPGPLAPVVDARLAVALLEMGEEVDANVYAQRSIDGGARGEDLAWAEGVLRGELPEGRERVTTFSVGLVLPSGGPPALSEFAALVQEGVEVAVATVLGPEYTVTVLTRDDEGDPQLTAQAIAELEAEGVVGVIGMLQDEVLMSAGQARSATIPLVSPTARSAARAGEGVYSLEGAEPSAAASIARYAASRAFQRIAIVHPQTPEAEVEAEAFEAVARELGMPVVGRFPYEAGATFFEPQIQSARNALRRDELDRLGLAEDDTLHMEVLEPAAIFLPIPPEDVEFLAPQLIHFGLDTLAIELLGTSGWTDPATLATVDPRHTTGVVATAAVMPEADTVGYERFRAAYEERFQRSLVGSAPAIGYDAALLLLEALRPGRVAPEELGRAMERLSGVYGATGVFSIVDGRVVRRTEVVRIDDRRPVPETAGWPAPETGAVEREPGRF
;
A
#
# COMPACT_ATOMS: atom_id res chain seq x y z
N GLY A 1 53.88 -5.38 13.98
CA GLY A 1 53.55 -3.97 14.22
C GLY A 1 52.50 -3.46 13.25
N PRO A 2 52.02 -2.21 13.34
CA PRO A 2 51.01 -1.65 12.45
C PRO A 2 51.37 -1.74 10.94
N GLY A 3 52.67 -1.63 10.61
CA GLY A 3 53.15 -1.80 9.23
C GLY A 3 53.05 -3.21 8.68
N ASP A 4 53.22 -4.24 9.52
CA ASP A 4 53.08 -5.64 9.11
C ASP A 4 51.60 -6.00 8.87
N ALA A 5 50.70 -5.44 9.67
CA ALA A 5 49.27 -5.66 9.49
C ALA A 5 48.77 -5.06 8.16
N ARG A 6 49.23 -3.86 7.80
CA ARG A 6 48.88 -3.21 6.51
C ARG A 6 49.46 -3.96 5.31
N ALA A 7 50.74 -4.32 5.37
CA ALA A 7 51.36 -5.11 4.30
C ALA A 7 50.60 -6.45 4.09
N THR A 8 50.12 -7.06 5.17
CA THR A 8 49.29 -8.25 5.11
C THR A 8 47.92 -7.94 4.52
N GLY A 9 47.29 -6.82 4.90
CA GLY A 9 46.03 -6.34 4.33
C GLY A 9 46.11 -6.14 2.80
N MET A 10 47.14 -5.41 2.33
CA MET A 10 47.35 -5.20 0.89
C MET A 10 47.63 -6.47 0.11
N ARG A 11 48.33 -7.48 0.70
CA ARG A 11 48.48 -8.79 0.09
C ARG A 11 47.13 -9.54 -0.01
N LEU A 12 46.29 -9.41 1.00
CA LEU A 12 44.94 -9.98 0.99
C LEU A 12 44.05 -9.31 -0.06
N VAL A 13 44.11 -7.98 -0.20
CA VAL A 13 43.41 -7.24 -1.27
C VAL A 13 43.82 -7.78 -2.64
N GLN A 14 45.13 -7.91 -2.91
CA GLN A 14 45.63 -8.46 -4.18
C GLN A 14 45.22 -9.92 -4.40
N ALA A 15 45.20 -10.73 -3.32
CA ALA A 15 44.77 -12.14 -3.43
C ALA A 15 43.25 -12.21 -3.76
N ARG A 16 42.41 -11.39 -3.14
CA ARG A 16 40.98 -11.30 -3.43
C ARG A 16 40.70 -10.78 -4.85
N ALA A 17 41.44 -9.77 -5.30
CA ALA A 17 41.38 -9.28 -6.68
C ALA A 17 41.69 -10.42 -7.70
N ARG A 18 42.75 -11.19 -7.49
CA ARG A 18 43.10 -12.33 -8.33
C ARG A 18 42.08 -13.45 -8.30
N ALA A 19 41.34 -13.58 -7.20
CA ALA A 19 40.26 -14.54 -7.02
C ALA A 19 38.91 -14.05 -7.60
N GLY A 20 38.84 -12.87 -8.20
CA GLY A 20 37.59 -12.30 -8.72
C GLY A 20 36.56 -11.98 -7.63
N ASN A 21 37.00 -11.59 -6.43
CA ASN A 21 36.13 -11.26 -5.30
C ASN A 21 36.25 -9.75 -4.93
N PRO A 22 35.58 -8.85 -5.68
CA PRO A 22 35.62 -7.41 -5.46
C PRO A 22 34.96 -6.99 -4.13
N VAL A 23 33.88 -7.67 -3.71
CA VAL A 23 33.24 -7.44 -2.40
C VAL A 23 34.27 -7.60 -1.28
N GLY A 24 34.89 -8.78 -1.21
CA GLY A 24 35.88 -9.03 -0.20
C GLY A 24 37.13 -8.15 -0.33
N GLN A 25 37.43 -7.63 -1.52
CA GLN A 25 38.50 -6.65 -1.73
C GLN A 25 38.14 -5.33 -1.07
N LEU A 26 36.93 -4.78 -1.28
CA LEU A 26 36.47 -3.55 -0.67
C LEU A 26 36.36 -3.65 0.86
N GLU A 27 35.88 -4.76 1.40
CA GLU A 27 35.80 -4.99 2.85
C GLU A 27 37.17 -4.82 3.54
N VAL A 28 38.25 -5.26 2.91
CA VAL A 28 39.60 -5.11 3.45
C VAL A 28 40.10 -3.68 3.27
N LEU A 29 39.84 -3.08 2.11
CA LEU A 29 40.25 -1.71 1.78
C LEU A 29 39.61 -0.69 2.72
N LEU A 30 38.33 -0.80 3.01
CA LEU A 30 37.60 0.12 3.91
C LEU A 30 38.05 0.04 5.38
N ARG A 31 38.76 -1.03 5.76
CA ARG A 31 39.37 -1.17 7.11
C ARG A 31 40.79 -0.64 7.20
N ILE A 32 41.34 -0.07 6.12
CA ILE A 32 42.66 0.58 6.17
C ILE A 32 42.57 1.84 7.05
N ASP A 33 43.47 1.94 8.00
CA ASP A 33 43.50 3.06 8.93
C ASP A 33 44.13 4.31 8.30
N GLY A 34 43.82 5.49 8.85
CA GLY A 34 44.37 6.78 8.38
C GLY A 34 45.88 6.98 8.61
N THR A 35 46.58 5.95 9.07
CA THR A 35 48.06 6.04 9.28
C THR A 35 48.86 5.54 8.06
N ALA A 36 48.18 5.16 6.96
CA ALA A 36 48.83 4.83 5.69
C ALA A 36 49.56 6.05 5.11
N ASN A 37 50.70 5.81 4.46
CA ASN A 37 51.40 6.91 3.77
C ASN A 37 50.66 7.28 2.47
N SER A 38 50.98 8.42 1.88
CA SER A 38 50.30 8.97 0.72
C SER A 38 50.37 8.06 -0.52
N GLU A 39 51.43 7.28 -0.71
CA GLU A 39 51.59 6.37 -1.85
C GLU A 39 50.78 5.11 -1.66
N GLU A 40 50.75 4.57 -0.43
CA GLU A 40 49.87 3.40 -0.08
C GLU A 40 48.40 3.77 -0.23
N LEU A 41 48.02 4.97 0.22
CA LEU A 41 46.62 5.43 0.13
C LEU A 41 46.21 5.63 -1.34
N ALA A 42 47.05 6.26 -2.16
CA ALA A 42 46.77 6.46 -3.58
C ALA A 42 46.60 5.11 -4.33
N THR A 43 47.42 4.11 -4.00
CA THR A 43 47.28 2.77 -4.55
C THR A 43 45.99 2.10 -4.10
N ALA A 44 45.62 2.25 -2.83
CA ALA A 44 44.38 1.71 -2.27
C ALA A 44 43.14 2.38 -2.86
N GLU A 45 43.17 3.69 -3.14
CA GLU A 45 42.10 4.43 -3.82
C GLU A 45 41.83 3.88 -5.23
N VAL A 46 42.87 3.61 -6.02
CA VAL A 46 42.72 3.02 -7.37
C VAL A 46 42.06 1.65 -7.27
N LEU A 47 42.53 0.78 -6.38
CA LEU A 47 41.98 -0.55 -6.18
C LEU A 47 40.55 -0.50 -5.64
N ALA A 48 40.22 0.49 -4.82
CA ALA A 48 38.85 0.68 -4.33
C ALA A 48 37.89 1.12 -5.44
N ARG A 49 38.33 2.00 -6.36
CA ARG A 49 37.56 2.37 -7.55
C ARG A 49 37.30 1.18 -8.43
N GLU A 50 38.35 0.46 -8.83
CA GLU A 50 38.22 -0.72 -9.69
C GLU A 50 37.27 -1.76 -9.11
N ALA A 51 37.37 -2.03 -7.81
CA ALA A 51 36.49 -2.96 -7.13
C ALA A 51 35.05 -2.47 -7.08
N ALA A 52 34.83 -1.19 -6.71
CA ALA A 52 33.52 -0.59 -6.60
C ALA A 52 32.82 -0.47 -7.98
N ASP A 53 33.56 -0.13 -9.04
CA ASP A 53 33.04 -0.03 -10.41
C ASP A 53 32.57 -1.40 -10.98
N SER A 54 33.04 -2.50 -10.39
CA SER A 54 32.65 -3.87 -10.78
C SER A 54 31.47 -4.44 -9.98
N LEU A 55 30.95 -3.69 -8.99
CA LEU A 55 29.87 -4.11 -8.11
C LEU A 55 28.55 -3.44 -8.47
N GLY A 56 27.47 -4.19 -8.29
CA GLY A 56 26.13 -3.63 -8.34
C GLY A 56 25.77 -2.86 -7.05
N TYR A 57 24.64 -2.15 -7.11
CA TYR A 57 24.11 -1.37 -5.99
C TYR A 57 24.04 -2.15 -4.67
N GLU A 58 23.40 -3.34 -4.69
CA GLU A 58 23.20 -4.19 -3.50
C GLU A 58 24.52 -4.58 -2.82
N GLU A 59 25.50 -4.93 -3.62
CA GLU A 59 26.82 -5.32 -3.12
C GLU A 59 27.57 -4.12 -2.53
N LEU A 60 27.52 -2.96 -3.20
CA LEU A 60 28.12 -1.72 -2.71
C LEU A 60 27.47 -1.30 -1.39
N ARG A 61 26.14 -1.32 -1.30
CA ARG A 61 25.41 -0.94 -0.09
C ARG A 61 25.77 -1.85 1.08
N ARG A 62 25.76 -3.16 0.88
CA ARG A 62 26.14 -4.13 1.90
C ARG A 62 27.56 -3.86 2.43
N VAL A 63 28.52 -3.66 1.54
CA VAL A 63 29.91 -3.39 1.92
C VAL A 63 30.05 -2.10 2.74
N VAL A 64 29.30 -1.07 2.37
CA VAL A 64 29.30 0.22 3.10
C VAL A 64 28.64 0.07 4.47
N ASP A 65 27.54 -0.66 4.57
CA ASP A 65 26.83 -0.89 5.83
C ASP A 65 27.66 -1.75 6.81
N GLU A 66 28.44 -2.71 6.31
CA GLU A 66 29.31 -3.58 7.09
C GLU A 66 30.67 -2.93 7.45
N ALA A 67 31.06 -1.86 6.75
CA ALA A 67 32.37 -1.20 6.98
C ALA A 67 32.49 -0.53 8.36
N GLY A 68 31.38 -0.23 9.02
CA GLY A 68 31.31 0.32 10.36
C GLY A 68 31.57 1.84 10.43
N SER A 69 31.49 2.39 11.65
CA SER A 69 31.64 3.81 11.93
C SER A 69 32.78 4.02 12.95
N PRO A 70 33.70 4.99 12.77
CA PRO A 70 33.75 6.02 11.74
C PRO A 70 34.27 5.51 10.38
N PRO A 71 33.88 6.16 9.28
CA PRO A 71 34.32 5.76 7.94
C PRO A 71 35.82 5.90 7.76
N GLY A 72 36.48 4.92 7.12
CA GLY A 72 37.89 4.94 6.82
C GLY A 72 38.25 5.95 5.70
N PRO A 73 39.54 6.18 5.44
CA PRO A 73 40.01 7.17 4.45
C PRO A 73 39.58 6.87 3.00
N LEU A 74 39.14 5.65 2.70
CA LEU A 74 38.65 5.25 1.39
C LEU A 74 37.12 5.31 1.27
N ALA A 75 36.39 5.60 2.35
CA ALA A 75 34.95 5.73 2.31
C ALA A 75 34.46 6.74 1.25
N PRO A 76 35.10 7.93 1.05
CA PRO A 76 34.67 8.89 0.04
C PRO A 76 34.62 8.31 -1.39
N VAL A 77 35.53 7.41 -1.72
CA VAL A 77 35.60 6.76 -3.03
C VAL A 77 34.40 5.83 -3.25
N VAL A 78 34.09 5.02 -2.24
CA VAL A 78 32.97 4.06 -2.31
C VAL A 78 31.64 4.78 -2.20
N ASP A 79 31.54 5.82 -1.35
CA ASP A 79 30.34 6.65 -1.21
C ASP A 79 29.97 7.36 -2.52
N ALA A 80 30.95 7.86 -3.28
CA ALA A 80 30.69 8.45 -4.59
C ALA A 80 30.07 7.43 -5.58
N ARG A 81 30.58 6.19 -5.59
CA ARG A 81 30.04 5.11 -6.46
C ARG A 81 28.64 4.69 -6.02
N LEU A 82 28.45 4.54 -4.72
CA LEU A 82 27.14 4.23 -4.18
C LEU A 82 26.13 5.35 -4.46
N ALA A 83 26.54 6.62 -4.37
CA ALA A 83 25.71 7.76 -4.73
C ALA A 83 25.27 7.73 -6.21
N VAL A 84 26.20 7.40 -7.12
CA VAL A 84 25.87 7.25 -8.55
C VAL A 84 24.91 6.08 -8.75
N ALA A 85 25.20 4.92 -8.16
CA ALA A 85 24.33 3.74 -8.27
C ALA A 85 22.91 4.01 -7.73
N LEU A 86 22.80 4.75 -6.63
CA LEU A 86 21.51 5.20 -6.09
C LEU A 86 20.78 6.14 -7.04
N LEU A 87 21.50 7.07 -7.69
CA LEU A 87 20.89 7.98 -8.66
C LEU A 87 20.44 7.25 -9.92
N GLU A 88 21.20 6.25 -10.40
CA GLU A 88 20.79 5.35 -11.48
C GLU A 88 19.48 4.65 -11.15
N MET A 89 19.33 4.24 -9.89
CA MET A 89 18.12 3.60 -9.37
C MET A 89 16.99 4.60 -9.02
N GLY A 90 17.22 5.91 -9.19
CA GLY A 90 16.26 6.97 -8.86
C GLY A 90 16.10 7.27 -7.38
N GLU A 91 16.97 6.76 -6.51
CA GLU A 91 16.99 7.05 -5.07
C GLU A 91 17.67 8.40 -4.78
N GLU A 92 17.11 9.49 -5.31
CA GLU A 92 17.72 10.83 -5.25
C GLU A 92 18.03 11.30 -3.84
N VAL A 93 17.19 10.98 -2.85
CA VAL A 93 17.39 11.39 -1.46
C VAL A 93 18.62 10.69 -0.88
N ASP A 94 18.67 9.37 -1.00
CA ASP A 94 19.80 8.58 -0.50
C ASP A 94 21.07 8.87 -1.32
N ALA A 95 20.96 9.02 -2.63
CA ALA A 95 22.06 9.43 -3.50
C ALA A 95 22.71 10.74 -3.01
N ASN A 96 21.90 11.75 -2.70
CA ASN A 96 22.37 13.02 -2.19
C ASN A 96 23.06 12.89 -0.81
N VAL A 97 22.57 12.02 0.06
CA VAL A 97 23.19 11.74 1.37
C VAL A 97 24.58 11.16 1.19
N TYR A 98 24.76 10.15 0.33
CA TYR A 98 26.06 9.54 0.08
C TYR A 98 26.98 10.44 -0.72
N ALA A 99 26.48 11.22 -1.68
CA ALA A 99 27.25 12.23 -2.38
C ALA A 99 27.81 13.29 -1.42
N GLN A 100 26.97 13.82 -0.52
CA GLN A 100 27.41 14.77 0.48
C GLN A 100 28.44 14.16 1.44
N ARG A 101 28.22 12.91 1.88
CA ARG A 101 29.17 12.18 2.73
C ARG A 101 30.51 11.96 2.05
N SER A 102 30.52 11.68 0.74
CA SER A 102 31.75 11.57 -0.06
C SER A 102 32.51 12.88 -0.08
N ILE A 103 31.84 14.02 -0.33
CA ILE A 103 32.42 15.35 -0.35
C ILE A 103 33.00 15.72 1.03
N ASP A 104 32.21 15.56 2.08
CA ASP A 104 32.60 15.87 3.46
C ASP A 104 33.78 14.99 3.94
N GLY A 105 33.85 13.75 3.43
CA GLY A 105 34.94 12.81 3.67
C GLY A 105 36.22 13.14 2.90
N GLY A 106 36.22 14.16 2.03
CA GLY A 106 37.36 14.66 1.31
C GLY A 106 37.61 14.00 -0.06
N ALA A 107 36.52 13.60 -0.76
CA ALA A 107 36.57 13.15 -2.15
C ALA A 107 37.36 14.10 -3.05
N ARG A 108 38.05 13.55 -4.04
CA ARG A 108 38.93 14.33 -4.95
C ARG A 108 38.81 13.82 -6.38
N GLY A 109 39.17 14.68 -7.35
CA GLY A 109 39.23 14.30 -8.77
C GLY A 109 37.87 13.78 -9.26
N GLU A 110 37.89 12.59 -9.81
CA GLU A 110 36.70 11.96 -10.37
C GLU A 110 35.60 11.69 -9.31
N ASP A 111 35.99 11.23 -8.11
CA ASP A 111 35.04 10.94 -7.03
C ASP A 111 34.30 12.21 -6.59
N LEU A 112 34.99 13.35 -6.52
CA LEU A 112 34.38 14.65 -6.23
C LEU A 112 33.45 15.08 -7.36
N ALA A 113 33.87 14.94 -8.61
CA ALA A 113 33.07 15.32 -9.77
C ALA A 113 31.79 14.49 -9.86
N TRP A 114 31.86 13.21 -9.55
CA TRP A 114 30.68 12.33 -9.51
C TRP A 114 29.73 12.72 -8.37
N ALA A 115 30.24 12.92 -7.16
CA ALA A 115 29.42 13.34 -6.03
C ALA A 115 28.74 14.70 -6.27
N GLU A 116 29.45 15.68 -6.81
CA GLU A 116 28.86 16.98 -7.19
C GLU A 116 27.84 16.85 -8.33
N GLY A 117 28.07 15.95 -9.30
CA GLY A 117 27.11 15.62 -10.36
C GLY A 117 25.82 15.07 -9.79
N VAL A 118 25.92 14.09 -8.89
CA VAL A 118 24.77 13.49 -8.20
C VAL A 118 23.93 14.53 -7.48
N LEU A 119 24.55 15.48 -6.74
CA LEU A 119 23.82 16.57 -6.07
C LEU A 119 23.06 17.50 -7.05
N ARG A 120 23.45 17.54 -8.32
CA ARG A 120 22.71 18.22 -9.39
C ARG A 120 21.73 17.33 -10.15
N GLY A 121 21.60 16.06 -9.77
CA GLY A 121 20.79 15.07 -10.48
C GLY A 121 21.43 14.57 -11.80
N GLU A 122 22.74 14.77 -11.98
CA GLU A 122 23.48 14.41 -13.19
C GLU A 122 24.24 13.10 -12.97
N LEU A 123 24.10 12.15 -13.90
CA LEU A 123 24.89 10.92 -13.94
C LEU A 123 26.19 11.11 -14.71
N PRO A 124 27.27 10.39 -14.33
CA PRO A 124 28.52 10.36 -15.10
C PRO A 124 28.29 9.87 -16.53
N GLU A 125 29.20 10.25 -17.44
CA GLU A 125 29.17 9.82 -18.84
C GLU A 125 29.16 8.28 -18.94
N GLY A 126 28.22 7.75 -19.73
CA GLY A 126 28.02 6.29 -19.91
C GLY A 126 27.18 5.60 -18.83
N ARG A 127 26.65 6.37 -17.88
CA ARG A 127 25.69 5.89 -16.87
C ARG A 127 24.30 6.43 -17.19
N GLU A 128 23.29 5.56 -17.11
CA GLU A 128 21.89 5.89 -17.44
C GLU A 128 20.97 5.37 -16.36
N ARG A 129 19.81 6.03 -16.19
CA ARG A 129 18.76 5.53 -15.30
C ARG A 129 18.19 4.21 -15.83
N VAL A 130 17.87 3.29 -14.94
CA VAL A 130 17.19 2.06 -15.32
C VAL A 130 15.73 2.38 -15.62
N THR A 131 15.32 2.20 -16.88
CA THR A 131 14.00 2.58 -17.40
C THR A 131 13.28 1.44 -18.11
N THR A 132 13.87 0.24 -18.13
CA THR A 132 13.27 -0.95 -18.76
C THR A 132 12.94 -2.00 -17.71
N PHE A 133 11.66 -2.42 -17.67
CA PHE A 133 11.13 -3.32 -16.67
C PHE A 133 10.28 -4.42 -17.29
N SER A 134 10.27 -5.61 -16.67
CA SER A 134 9.29 -6.66 -16.93
C SER A 134 8.37 -6.79 -15.72
N VAL A 135 7.05 -6.73 -15.95
CA VAL A 135 6.00 -6.86 -14.93
C VAL A 135 5.14 -8.08 -15.26
N GLY A 136 4.85 -8.90 -14.26
CA GLY A 136 3.95 -10.03 -14.41
C GLY A 136 2.48 -9.60 -14.33
N LEU A 137 1.62 -10.29 -15.09
CA LEU A 137 0.18 -10.18 -15.00
C LEU A 137 -0.43 -11.59 -14.92
N VAL A 138 -1.04 -11.92 -13.77
CA VAL A 138 -1.65 -13.25 -13.55
C VAL A 138 -3.17 -13.09 -13.42
N LEU A 139 -3.90 -13.62 -14.38
CA LEU A 139 -5.35 -13.46 -14.48
C LEU A 139 -6.03 -14.76 -14.93
N PRO A 140 -7.26 -15.05 -14.46
CA PRO A 140 -8.03 -16.25 -14.82
C PRO A 140 -8.69 -16.13 -16.20
N SER A 141 -7.88 -16.01 -17.25
CA SER A 141 -8.37 -15.80 -18.62
C SER A 141 -9.10 -17.04 -19.18
N GLY A 142 -8.69 -18.26 -18.78
CA GLY A 142 -9.30 -19.54 -19.12
C GLY A 142 -10.31 -20.06 -18.09
N GLY A 143 -10.57 -19.28 -17.03
CA GLY A 143 -11.49 -19.67 -15.96
C GLY A 143 -12.97 -19.62 -16.33
N PRO A 144 -13.88 -19.72 -15.35
CA PRO A 144 -15.33 -19.60 -15.57
C PRO A 144 -15.68 -18.29 -16.32
N PRO A 145 -16.70 -18.30 -17.22
CA PRO A 145 -16.98 -17.16 -18.11
C PRO A 145 -17.11 -15.80 -17.40
N ALA A 146 -17.81 -15.72 -16.29
CA ALA A 146 -17.97 -14.46 -15.56
C ALA A 146 -16.62 -13.94 -14.99
N LEU A 147 -15.76 -14.86 -14.54
CA LEU A 147 -14.45 -14.50 -14.00
C LEU A 147 -13.48 -14.10 -15.13
N SER A 148 -13.49 -14.81 -16.26
CA SER A 148 -12.66 -14.49 -17.41
C SER A 148 -13.08 -13.18 -18.09
N GLU A 149 -14.38 -12.87 -18.15
CA GLU A 149 -14.87 -11.58 -18.63
C GLU A 149 -14.41 -10.43 -17.71
N PHE A 150 -14.51 -10.62 -16.40
CA PHE A 150 -13.99 -9.65 -15.43
C PHE A 150 -12.46 -9.47 -15.55
N ALA A 151 -11.73 -10.57 -15.66
CA ALA A 151 -10.28 -10.58 -15.86
C ALA A 151 -9.86 -9.81 -17.12
N ALA A 152 -10.58 -9.97 -18.22
CA ALA A 152 -10.34 -9.23 -19.46
C ALA A 152 -10.49 -7.71 -19.26
N LEU A 153 -11.52 -7.28 -18.51
CA LEU A 153 -11.73 -5.87 -18.20
C LEU A 153 -10.64 -5.32 -17.26
N VAL A 154 -10.18 -6.11 -16.29
CA VAL A 154 -9.04 -5.74 -15.42
C VAL A 154 -7.76 -5.59 -16.26
N GLN A 155 -7.51 -6.52 -17.19
CA GLN A 155 -6.37 -6.44 -18.10
C GLN A 155 -6.38 -5.14 -18.93
N GLU A 156 -7.52 -4.72 -19.45
CA GLU A 156 -7.64 -3.46 -20.19
C GLU A 156 -7.20 -2.26 -19.34
N GLY A 157 -7.57 -2.24 -18.05
CA GLY A 157 -7.12 -1.22 -17.12
C GLY A 157 -5.60 -1.21 -16.93
N VAL A 158 -5.01 -2.39 -16.74
CA VAL A 158 -3.53 -2.55 -16.65
C VAL A 158 -2.86 -2.03 -17.92
N GLU A 159 -3.39 -2.34 -19.10
CA GLU A 159 -2.85 -1.86 -20.37
C GLU A 159 -2.90 -0.33 -20.50
N VAL A 160 -3.95 0.32 -20.01
CA VAL A 160 -4.03 1.80 -19.96
C VAL A 160 -2.97 2.34 -19.00
N ALA A 161 -2.80 1.74 -17.81
CA ALA A 161 -1.80 2.18 -16.85
C ALA A 161 -0.38 2.10 -17.43
N VAL A 162 -0.02 0.98 -18.03
CA VAL A 162 1.30 0.79 -18.68
C VAL A 162 1.55 1.84 -19.76
N ALA A 163 0.51 2.23 -20.50
CA ALA A 163 0.64 3.22 -21.57
C ALA A 163 0.70 4.68 -21.08
N THR A 164 0.23 4.98 -19.86
CA THR A 164 -0.02 6.37 -19.45
C THR A 164 0.64 6.81 -18.14
N VAL A 165 1.02 5.88 -17.26
CA VAL A 165 1.54 6.22 -15.92
C VAL A 165 2.99 6.69 -15.98
N LEU A 166 3.83 5.94 -16.69
CA LEU A 166 5.24 6.29 -16.85
C LEU A 166 5.45 7.14 -18.10
N GLY A 167 6.54 7.91 -18.15
CA GLY A 167 6.91 8.73 -19.29
C GLY A 167 7.42 7.89 -20.48
N PRO A 168 7.61 8.52 -21.65
CA PRO A 168 8.04 7.84 -22.88
C PRO A 168 9.47 7.28 -22.80
N GLU A 169 10.25 7.71 -21.81
CA GLU A 169 11.59 7.19 -21.52
C GLU A 169 11.55 5.79 -20.90
N TYR A 170 10.40 5.35 -20.37
CA TYR A 170 10.25 4.03 -19.76
C TYR A 170 9.73 3.00 -20.75
N THR A 171 10.23 1.79 -20.64
CA THR A 171 9.76 0.61 -21.37
C THR A 171 9.30 -0.45 -20.39
N VAL A 172 7.99 -0.74 -20.38
CA VAL A 172 7.40 -1.77 -19.53
C VAL A 172 6.89 -2.91 -20.39
N THR A 173 7.44 -4.11 -20.17
CA THR A 173 6.97 -5.34 -20.80
C THR A 173 6.07 -6.08 -19.83
N VAL A 174 4.84 -6.37 -20.24
CA VAL A 174 3.89 -7.16 -19.43
C VAL A 174 3.95 -8.61 -19.86
N LEU A 175 4.31 -9.49 -18.94
CA LEU A 175 4.34 -10.94 -19.12
C LEU A 175 3.08 -11.55 -18.50
N THR A 176 2.15 -11.98 -19.35
CA THR A 176 0.86 -12.50 -18.89
C THR A 176 0.89 -14.01 -18.67
N ARG A 177 0.25 -14.47 -17.59
CA ARG A 177 -0.02 -15.88 -17.29
C ARG A 177 -1.49 -16.07 -16.95
N ASP A 178 -2.00 -17.21 -17.39
CA ASP A 178 -3.37 -17.64 -17.06
C ASP A 178 -3.30 -18.58 -15.86
N ASP A 179 -4.02 -18.26 -14.80
CA ASP A 179 -4.15 -19.10 -13.61
C ASP A 179 -5.49 -19.86 -13.56
N GLU A 180 -6.39 -19.62 -14.52
CA GLU A 180 -7.76 -20.20 -14.56
C GLU A 180 -8.55 -20.03 -13.24
N GLY A 181 -8.03 -19.25 -12.28
CA GLY A 181 -8.51 -19.15 -10.90
C GLY A 181 -8.08 -20.31 -10.00
N ASP A 182 -7.06 -21.08 -10.42
CA ASP A 182 -6.53 -22.23 -9.69
C ASP A 182 -5.27 -21.86 -8.91
N PRO A 183 -5.24 -22.10 -7.57
CA PRO A 183 -4.08 -21.80 -6.74
C PRO A 183 -2.78 -22.51 -7.15
N GLN A 184 -2.86 -23.70 -7.75
CA GLN A 184 -1.67 -24.43 -8.17
C GLN A 184 -1.08 -23.85 -9.47
N LEU A 185 -1.95 -23.49 -10.42
CA LEU A 185 -1.53 -22.77 -11.62
C LEU A 185 -0.97 -21.39 -11.29
N THR A 186 -1.55 -20.70 -10.31
CA THR A 186 -1.02 -19.42 -9.80
C THR A 186 0.40 -19.61 -9.25
N ALA A 187 0.63 -20.61 -8.41
CA ALA A 187 1.97 -20.89 -7.86
C ALA A 187 3.00 -21.16 -8.96
N GLN A 188 2.63 -21.90 -9.98
CA GLN A 188 3.48 -22.15 -11.14
C GLN A 188 3.75 -20.86 -11.93
N ALA A 189 2.71 -20.06 -12.20
CA ALA A 189 2.84 -18.78 -12.91
C ALA A 189 3.79 -17.82 -12.20
N ILE A 190 3.71 -17.71 -10.88
CA ILE A 190 4.64 -16.88 -10.08
C ILE A 190 6.07 -17.35 -10.22
N ALA A 191 6.34 -18.66 -10.10
CA ALA A 191 7.69 -19.21 -10.24
C ALA A 191 8.28 -18.99 -11.65
N GLU A 192 7.45 -19.12 -12.70
CA GLU A 192 7.86 -18.84 -14.08
C GLU A 192 8.20 -17.35 -14.27
N LEU A 193 7.35 -16.45 -13.78
CA LEU A 193 7.55 -15.00 -13.89
C LEU A 193 8.80 -14.53 -13.13
N GLU A 194 9.06 -15.08 -11.93
CA GLU A 194 10.31 -14.83 -11.22
C GLU A 194 11.54 -15.28 -12.01
N ALA A 195 11.48 -16.46 -12.60
CA ALA A 195 12.58 -16.97 -13.43
C ALA A 195 12.82 -16.11 -14.70
N GLU A 196 11.80 -15.40 -15.18
CA GLU A 196 11.88 -14.45 -16.29
C GLU A 196 12.29 -13.04 -15.84
N GLY A 197 12.51 -12.83 -14.55
CA GLY A 197 13.06 -11.59 -14.00
C GLY A 197 12.04 -10.45 -13.93
N VAL A 198 10.75 -10.75 -13.66
CA VAL A 198 9.77 -9.67 -13.38
C VAL A 198 10.09 -8.98 -12.08
N VAL A 199 9.87 -7.68 -12.03
CA VAL A 199 10.12 -6.86 -10.83
C VAL A 199 8.92 -6.81 -9.88
N GLY A 200 7.73 -7.19 -10.34
CA GLY A 200 6.50 -7.27 -9.56
C GLY A 200 5.39 -7.94 -10.35
N VAL A 201 4.30 -8.34 -9.69
CA VAL A 201 3.17 -9.04 -10.34
C VAL A 201 1.86 -8.39 -9.96
N ILE A 202 0.99 -8.20 -10.93
CA ILE A 202 -0.37 -7.68 -10.80
C ILE A 202 -1.36 -8.81 -11.09
N GLY A 203 -2.53 -8.82 -10.44
CA GLY A 203 -3.58 -9.80 -10.70
C GLY A 203 -3.97 -10.58 -9.46
N MET A 204 -4.11 -11.92 -9.58
CA MET A 204 -4.54 -12.78 -8.48
C MET A 204 -5.87 -12.27 -7.89
N LEU A 205 -6.96 -12.40 -8.66
CA LEU A 205 -8.24 -11.73 -8.37
C LEU A 205 -9.01 -12.31 -7.17
N GLN A 206 -8.66 -13.51 -6.71
CA GLN A 206 -9.35 -14.21 -5.62
C GLN A 206 -8.40 -14.46 -4.44
N ASP A 207 -8.97 -14.56 -3.24
CA ASP A 207 -8.22 -14.76 -2.00
C ASP A 207 -7.32 -16.00 -2.01
N GLU A 208 -7.84 -17.13 -2.49
CA GLU A 208 -7.09 -18.38 -2.51
C GLU A 208 -5.90 -18.34 -3.47
N VAL A 209 -6.05 -17.70 -4.64
CA VAL A 209 -4.96 -17.54 -5.60
C VAL A 209 -3.93 -16.53 -5.10
N LEU A 210 -4.35 -15.43 -4.45
CA LEU A 210 -3.42 -14.47 -3.85
C LEU A 210 -2.61 -15.10 -2.71
N MET A 211 -3.25 -15.89 -1.87
CA MET A 211 -2.58 -16.64 -0.81
C MET A 211 -1.55 -17.63 -1.37
N SER A 212 -1.89 -18.33 -2.44
CA SER A 212 -0.99 -19.26 -3.13
C SER A 212 0.19 -18.52 -3.76
N ALA A 213 -0.06 -17.39 -4.43
CA ALA A 213 0.99 -16.54 -4.98
C ALA A 213 1.97 -16.05 -3.91
N GLY A 214 1.45 -15.56 -2.77
CA GLY A 214 2.26 -15.11 -1.65
C GLY A 214 3.15 -16.18 -1.04
N GLN A 215 2.69 -17.44 -1.03
CA GLN A 215 3.47 -18.58 -0.54
C GLN A 215 4.47 -19.12 -1.57
N ALA A 216 4.16 -19.01 -2.87
CA ALA A 216 4.97 -19.58 -3.94
C ALA A 216 6.18 -18.72 -4.29
N ARG A 217 6.11 -17.41 -4.09
CA ARG A 217 7.21 -16.52 -4.42
C ARG A 217 8.46 -16.83 -3.59
N SER A 218 9.60 -16.92 -4.26
CA SER A 218 10.91 -17.20 -3.65
C SER A 218 11.66 -15.91 -3.27
N ALA A 219 11.37 -14.82 -3.96
CA ALA A 219 11.93 -13.48 -3.72
C ALA A 219 10.89 -12.55 -3.11
N THR A 220 11.31 -11.36 -2.70
CA THR A 220 10.41 -10.34 -2.14
C THR A 220 9.79 -9.47 -3.23
N ILE A 221 9.46 -10.03 -4.40
CA ILE A 221 8.76 -9.29 -5.44
C ILE A 221 7.38 -8.85 -4.94
N PRO A 222 7.00 -7.58 -5.11
CA PRO A 222 5.69 -7.11 -4.72
C PRO A 222 4.60 -7.75 -5.58
N LEU A 223 3.52 -8.16 -4.91
CA LEU A 223 2.29 -8.63 -5.54
C LEU A 223 1.20 -7.61 -5.29
N VAL A 224 0.47 -7.23 -6.34
CA VAL A 224 -0.64 -6.27 -6.23
C VAL A 224 -1.93 -6.88 -6.78
N SER A 225 -2.88 -7.14 -5.88
CA SER A 225 -4.21 -7.63 -6.26
C SER A 225 -5.19 -6.48 -6.42
N PRO A 226 -6.01 -6.48 -7.49
CA PRO A 226 -7.11 -5.53 -7.62
C PRO A 226 -8.27 -5.79 -6.65
N THR A 227 -8.55 -7.05 -6.29
CA THR A 227 -9.83 -7.45 -5.68
C THR A 227 -9.74 -8.43 -4.51
N ALA A 228 -8.65 -9.20 -4.37
CA ALA A 228 -8.52 -10.14 -3.26
C ALA A 228 -8.36 -9.41 -1.92
N ARG A 229 -9.03 -9.88 -0.88
CA ARG A 229 -9.02 -9.25 0.46
C ARG A 229 -7.97 -9.82 1.40
N SER A 230 -7.31 -10.91 1.02
CA SER A 230 -6.40 -11.68 1.86
C SER A 230 -4.96 -11.18 1.91
N ALA A 231 -4.63 -10.02 1.33
CA ALA A 231 -3.26 -9.53 1.20
C ALA A 231 -2.47 -9.56 2.53
N ALA A 232 -3.07 -9.10 3.63
CA ALA A 232 -2.43 -9.12 4.95
C ALA A 232 -2.06 -10.53 5.46
N ARG A 233 -2.73 -11.58 4.96
CA ARG A 233 -2.46 -12.99 5.29
C ARG A 233 -1.52 -13.67 4.30
N ALA A 234 -1.43 -13.13 3.08
CA ALA A 234 -0.59 -13.66 2.03
C ALA A 234 0.90 -13.35 2.23
N GLY A 235 1.23 -12.38 3.07
CA GLY A 235 2.59 -12.07 3.52
C GLY A 235 3.03 -10.64 3.24
N GLU A 236 4.21 -10.29 3.75
CA GLU A 236 4.83 -8.97 3.54
C GLU A 236 5.10 -8.74 2.04
N GLY A 237 4.90 -7.50 1.55
CA GLY A 237 5.04 -7.18 0.13
C GLY A 237 3.89 -7.69 -0.76
N VAL A 238 2.78 -8.13 -0.16
CA VAL A 238 1.54 -8.42 -0.86
C VAL A 238 0.55 -7.31 -0.56
N TYR A 239 0.06 -6.69 -1.61
CA TYR A 239 -0.83 -5.53 -1.55
C TYR A 239 -2.16 -5.84 -2.22
N SER A 240 -3.22 -5.21 -1.76
CA SER A 240 -4.52 -5.26 -2.44
C SER A 240 -5.24 -3.93 -2.32
N LEU A 241 -5.99 -3.57 -3.36
CA LEU A 241 -6.88 -2.41 -3.33
C LEU A 241 -8.11 -2.63 -2.45
N GLU A 242 -8.44 -3.90 -2.19
CA GLU A 242 -9.54 -4.31 -1.32
C GLU A 242 -9.01 -4.92 -0.02
N GLY A 243 -9.80 -4.91 1.03
CA GLY A 243 -9.46 -5.50 2.33
C GLY A 243 -10.03 -4.72 3.50
N ALA A 244 -9.51 -4.99 4.69
CA ALA A 244 -9.92 -4.27 5.89
C ALA A 244 -9.56 -2.78 5.84
N GLU A 245 -10.47 -1.93 6.28
CA GLU A 245 -10.31 -0.47 6.32
C GLU A 245 -10.25 0.07 7.78
N PRO A 246 -9.23 -0.28 8.57
CA PRO A 246 -9.18 0.14 9.98
C PRO A 246 -9.15 1.66 10.16
N SER A 247 -8.57 2.41 9.23
CA SER A 247 -8.57 3.87 9.24
C SER A 247 -9.97 4.46 9.02
N ALA A 248 -10.78 3.84 8.15
CA ALA A 248 -12.17 4.19 7.93
C ALA A 248 -13.01 3.92 9.18
N ALA A 249 -12.88 2.74 9.77
CA ALA A 249 -13.54 2.37 11.02
C ALA A 249 -13.17 3.32 12.18
N ALA A 250 -11.89 3.69 12.30
CA ALA A 250 -11.43 4.68 13.27
C ALA A 250 -12.04 6.08 13.02
N SER A 251 -12.24 6.47 11.76
CA SER A 251 -12.88 7.73 11.40
C SER A 251 -14.37 7.75 11.80
N ILE A 252 -15.08 6.66 11.57
CA ILE A 252 -16.46 6.49 12.02
C ILE A 252 -16.56 6.50 13.55
N ALA A 253 -15.62 5.89 14.28
CA ALA A 253 -15.60 5.97 15.75
C ALA A 253 -15.42 7.40 16.26
N ARG A 254 -14.53 8.19 15.63
CA ARG A 254 -14.38 9.62 15.98
C ARG A 254 -15.65 10.42 15.64
N TYR A 255 -16.27 10.16 14.49
CA TYR A 255 -17.56 10.74 14.15
C TYR A 255 -18.60 10.43 15.22
N ALA A 256 -18.74 9.17 15.61
CA ALA A 256 -19.67 8.74 16.65
C ALA A 256 -19.42 9.49 17.98
N ALA A 257 -18.16 9.66 18.37
CA ALA A 257 -17.81 10.46 19.55
C ALA A 257 -18.24 11.92 19.43
N SER A 258 -18.09 12.53 18.24
CA SER A 258 -18.53 13.92 18.00
C SER A 258 -20.05 14.10 18.11
N ARG A 259 -20.80 13.03 17.82
CA ARG A 259 -22.28 13.00 17.95
C ARG A 259 -22.74 12.72 19.38
N ALA A 260 -21.81 12.45 20.28
CA ALA A 260 -22.06 12.15 21.69
C ALA A 260 -23.05 10.99 21.93
N PHE A 261 -22.96 9.95 21.09
CA PHE A 261 -23.73 8.73 21.34
C PHE A 261 -23.37 8.14 22.71
N GLN A 262 -24.40 7.73 23.43
CA GLN A 262 -24.23 7.22 24.79
C GLN A 262 -23.71 5.77 24.80
N ARG A 263 -23.99 5.03 23.73
CA ARG A 263 -23.63 3.62 23.58
C ARG A 263 -23.64 3.18 22.12
N ILE A 264 -22.84 2.17 21.82
CA ILE A 264 -22.72 1.62 20.47
C ILE A 264 -22.73 0.09 20.53
N ALA A 265 -23.46 -0.54 19.62
CA ALA A 265 -23.36 -1.97 19.32
C ALA A 265 -22.60 -2.17 18.00
N ILE A 266 -21.95 -3.32 17.82
CA ILE A 266 -21.28 -3.67 16.58
C ILE A 266 -21.90 -4.96 16.02
N VAL A 267 -22.33 -4.93 14.75
CA VAL A 267 -22.80 -6.13 14.04
C VAL A 267 -21.95 -6.32 12.80
N HIS A 268 -21.33 -7.49 12.64
CA HIS A 268 -20.37 -7.72 11.56
C HIS A 268 -20.29 -9.20 11.15
N PRO A 269 -19.85 -9.51 9.92
CA PRO A 269 -19.56 -10.90 9.52
C PRO A 269 -18.35 -11.44 10.27
N GLN A 270 -18.29 -12.77 10.44
CA GLN A 270 -17.12 -13.48 10.99
C GLN A 270 -16.04 -13.61 9.91
N THR A 271 -15.50 -12.49 9.47
CA THR A 271 -14.38 -12.41 8.53
C THR A 271 -13.20 -11.68 9.17
N PRO A 272 -11.96 -12.01 8.80
CA PRO A 272 -10.78 -11.33 9.32
C PRO A 272 -10.80 -9.81 9.10
N GLU A 273 -11.35 -9.36 7.97
CA GLU A 273 -11.43 -7.97 7.59
C GLU A 273 -12.38 -7.20 8.53
N ALA A 274 -13.58 -7.73 8.72
CA ALA A 274 -14.58 -7.11 9.62
C ALA A 274 -14.14 -7.13 11.10
N GLU A 275 -13.41 -8.17 11.52
CA GLU A 275 -12.81 -8.20 12.86
C GLU A 275 -11.79 -7.08 13.04
N VAL A 276 -10.90 -6.85 12.07
CA VAL A 276 -9.91 -5.76 12.11
C VAL A 276 -10.59 -4.39 12.17
N GLU A 277 -11.68 -4.19 11.42
CA GLU A 277 -12.44 -2.95 11.44
C GLU A 277 -13.18 -2.75 12.77
N ALA A 278 -13.81 -3.81 13.29
CA ALA A 278 -14.46 -3.77 14.61
C ALA A 278 -13.46 -3.47 15.74
N GLU A 279 -12.28 -4.07 15.70
CA GLU A 279 -11.20 -3.80 16.66
C GLU A 279 -10.69 -2.37 16.59
N ALA A 280 -10.49 -1.85 15.37
CA ALA A 280 -10.05 -0.46 15.15
C ALA A 280 -11.10 0.54 15.67
N PHE A 281 -12.38 0.28 15.40
CA PHE A 281 -13.48 1.08 15.94
C PHE A 281 -13.49 1.06 17.47
N GLU A 282 -13.44 -0.12 18.10
CA GLU A 282 -13.44 -0.25 19.56
C GLU A 282 -12.24 0.40 20.24
N ALA A 283 -11.05 0.31 19.61
CA ALA A 283 -9.85 0.93 20.15
C ALA A 283 -10.05 2.46 20.30
N VAL A 284 -10.56 3.11 19.25
CA VAL A 284 -10.85 4.54 19.25
C VAL A 284 -12.04 4.87 20.16
N ALA A 285 -13.09 4.07 20.16
CA ALA A 285 -14.24 4.25 21.04
C ALA A 285 -13.81 4.22 22.52
N ARG A 286 -12.96 3.29 22.89
CA ARG A 286 -12.41 3.17 24.25
C ARG A 286 -11.54 4.36 24.62
N GLU A 287 -10.68 4.82 23.72
CA GLU A 287 -9.83 5.99 23.93
C GLU A 287 -10.68 7.25 24.18
N LEU A 288 -11.78 7.39 23.45
CA LEU A 288 -12.69 8.53 23.54
C LEU A 288 -13.78 8.37 24.63
N GLY A 289 -13.75 7.27 25.39
CA GLY A 289 -14.68 7.01 26.49
C GLY A 289 -16.10 6.66 26.03
N MET A 290 -16.27 6.19 24.81
CA MET A 290 -17.55 5.70 24.27
C MET A 290 -17.77 4.23 24.63
N PRO A 291 -18.87 3.86 25.33
CA PRO A 291 -19.14 2.46 25.64
C PRO A 291 -19.61 1.70 24.40
N VAL A 292 -18.95 0.57 24.13
CA VAL A 292 -19.41 -0.45 23.20
C VAL A 292 -20.09 -1.55 24.01
N VAL A 293 -21.40 -1.72 23.82
CA VAL A 293 -22.22 -2.64 24.62
C VAL A 293 -22.07 -4.10 24.19
N GLY A 294 -21.52 -4.35 23.02
CA GLY A 294 -21.19 -5.70 22.54
C GLY A 294 -20.95 -5.80 21.05
N ARG A 295 -20.36 -6.93 20.65
CA ARG A 295 -20.21 -7.38 19.27
C ARG A 295 -21.19 -8.52 19.01
N PHE A 296 -21.85 -8.50 17.86
CA PHE A 296 -22.87 -9.46 17.46
C PHE A 296 -22.52 -10.02 16.07
N PRO A 297 -21.55 -10.96 16.01
CA PRO A 297 -21.08 -11.50 14.75
C PRO A 297 -22.10 -12.43 14.11
N TYR A 298 -22.08 -12.51 12.77
CA TYR A 298 -22.85 -13.48 11.98
C TYR A 298 -21.93 -14.27 11.04
N GLU A 299 -22.38 -15.44 10.58
CA GLU A 299 -21.62 -16.25 9.64
C GLU A 299 -21.50 -15.53 8.27
N ALA A 300 -20.30 -15.55 7.67
CA ALA A 300 -20.08 -14.98 6.34
C ALA A 300 -21.02 -15.64 5.31
N GLY A 301 -21.63 -14.82 4.45
CA GLY A 301 -22.63 -15.27 3.47
C GLY A 301 -24.02 -15.55 4.04
N ALA A 302 -24.28 -15.17 5.29
CA ALA A 302 -25.64 -15.23 5.85
C ALA A 302 -26.58 -14.28 5.11
N THR A 303 -27.84 -14.66 5.00
CA THR A 303 -28.91 -13.83 4.40
C THR A 303 -30.03 -13.49 5.39
N PHE A 304 -29.89 -13.93 6.64
CA PHE A 304 -30.87 -13.72 7.70
C PHE A 304 -30.16 -13.27 8.99
N PHE A 305 -30.50 -12.10 9.52
CA PHE A 305 -29.75 -11.41 10.56
C PHE A 305 -30.59 -11.03 11.80
N GLU A 306 -31.84 -11.49 11.89
CA GLU A 306 -32.71 -11.18 13.03
C GLU A 306 -32.06 -11.43 14.39
N PRO A 307 -31.38 -12.59 14.63
CA PRO A 307 -30.79 -12.86 15.95
C PRO A 307 -29.76 -11.82 16.37
N GLN A 308 -28.92 -11.35 15.44
CA GLN A 308 -27.88 -10.34 15.70
C GLN A 308 -28.50 -8.96 15.89
N ILE A 309 -29.45 -8.59 15.05
CA ILE A 309 -30.18 -7.32 15.11
C ILE A 309 -30.92 -7.22 16.44
N GLN A 310 -31.65 -8.23 16.83
CA GLN A 310 -32.38 -8.26 18.11
C GLN A 310 -31.43 -8.25 19.31
N SER A 311 -30.31 -8.97 19.24
CA SER A 311 -29.29 -9.00 20.29
C SER A 311 -28.65 -7.62 20.50
N ALA A 312 -28.28 -6.95 19.41
CA ALA A 312 -27.72 -5.60 19.43
C ALA A 312 -28.71 -4.60 20.02
N ARG A 313 -29.95 -4.60 19.56
CA ARG A 313 -31.03 -3.75 20.08
C ARG A 313 -31.27 -3.99 21.57
N ASN A 314 -31.36 -5.26 22.00
CA ASN A 314 -31.57 -5.61 23.40
C ASN A 314 -30.40 -5.19 24.28
N ALA A 315 -29.16 -5.28 23.79
CA ALA A 315 -27.99 -4.82 24.52
C ALA A 315 -27.99 -3.29 24.70
N LEU A 316 -28.31 -2.55 23.65
CA LEU A 316 -28.46 -1.09 23.71
C LEU A 316 -29.55 -0.68 24.71
N ARG A 317 -30.70 -1.34 24.66
CA ARG A 317 -31.81 -1.09 25.58
C ARG A 317 -31.44 -1.44 27.03
N ARG A 318 -30.80 -2.57 27.28
CA ARG A 318 -30.39 -2.97 28.63
C ARG A 318 -29.44 -1.99 29.24
N ASP A 319 -28.42 -1.53 28.51
CA ASP A 319 -27.49 -0.52 28.98
C ASP A 319 -28.23 0.82 29.33
N GLU A 320 -29.23 1.20 28.54
CA GLU A 320 -30.02 2.38 28.83
C GLU A 320 -30.82 2.22 30.13
N LEU A 321 -31.51 1.10 30.32
CA LEU A 321 -32.25 0.85 31.56
C LEU A 321 -31.34 0.81 32.78
N ASP A 322 -30.19 0.17 32.70
CA ASP A 322 -29.20 0.12 33.79
C ASP A 322 -28.72 1.54 34.16
N ARG A 323 -28.43 2.40 33.21
CA ARG A 323 -28.02 3.78 33.45
C ARG A 323 -29.13 4.64 34.07
N LEU A 324 -30.38 4.40 33.65
CA LEU A 324 -31.54 5.12 34.17
C LEU A 324 -32.03 4.54 35.52
N GLY A 325 -31.47 3.40 35.94
CA GLY A 325 -31.90 2.70 37.15
C GLY A 325 -33.30 2.11 37.04
N LEU A 326 -33.72 1.73 35.83
CA LEU A 326 -35.00 1.13 35.50
C LEU A 326 -34.94 -0.40 35.47
N ALA A 327 -36.05 -1.06 35.74
CA ALA A 327 -36.13 -2.51 35.69
C ALA A 327 -36.22 -3.02 34.21
N GLU A 328 -35.69 -4.22 33.91
CA GLU A 328 -35.76 -4.79 32.59
C GLU A 328 -37.19 -4.98 32.04
N ASP A 329 -38.18 -5.11 32.93
CA ASP A 329 -39.58 -5.27 32.60
C ASP A 329 -40.36 -3.93 32.53
N ASP A 330 -39.65 -2.79 32.54
CA ASP A 330 -40.25 -1.49 32.35
C ASP A 330 -40.95 -1.40 30.99
N THR A 331 -42.28 -1.28 31.03
CA THR A 331 -43.14 -1.25 29.83
C THR A 331 -43.18 0.11 29.14
N LEU A 332 -42.65 1.18 29.78
CA LEU A 332 -42.55 2.50 29.19
C LEU A 332 -41.28 2.65 28.32
N HIS A 333 -40.28 1.83 28.59
CA HIS A 333 -39.01 1.84 27.90
C HIS A 333 -38.82 0.54 27.09
N MET A 334 -39.76 0.24 26.22
CA MET A 334 -39.72 -0.92 25.33
C MET A 334 -38.69 -0.77 24.21
N GLU A 335 -38.23 0.44 23.96
CA GLU A 335 -37.36 0.84 22.87
C GLU A 335 -36.19 1.68 23.36
N VAL A 336 -35.14 1.84 22.56
CA VAL A 336 -34.00 2.71 22.83
C VAL A 336 -34.46 4.17 22.60
N LEU A 337 -34.44 5.00 23.62
CA LEU A 337 -34.92 6.39 23.57
C LEU A 337 -33.79 7.42 23.57
N GLU A 338 -32.63 7.08 24.12
CA GLU A 338 -31.46 7.95 24.12
C GLU A 338 -30.57 7.68 22.87
N PRO A 339 -29.86 8.73 22.40
CA PRO A 339 -29.00 8.60 21.23
C PRO A 339 -28.01 7.41 21.33
N ALA A 340 -28.11 6.48 20.42
CA ALA A 340 -27.25 5.29 20.30
C ALA A 340 -26.85 5.07 18.84
N ALA A 341 -25.91 4.19 18.60
CA ALA A 341 -25.52 3.81 17.24
C ALA A 341 -25.26 2.32 17.11
N ILE A 342 -25.38 1.81 15.88
CA ILE A 342 -24.92 0.48 15.50
C ILE A 342 -23.88 0.62 14.42
N PHE A 343 -22.67 0.14 14.70
CA PHE A 343 -21.60 0.09 13.72
C PHE A 343 -21.67 -1.22 12.94
N LEU A 344 -21.62 -1.10 11.63
CA LEU A 344 -21.89 -2.15 10.65
C LEU A 344 -20.73 -2.20 9.63
N PRO A 345 -19.55 -2.71 10.01
CA PRO A 345 -18.44 -2.95 9.08
C PRO A 345 -18.75 -4.19 8.24
N ILE A 346 -19.50 -4.00 7.19
CA ILE A 346 -20.00 -5.08 6.33
C ILE A 346 -19.57 -4.88 4.88
N PRO A 347 -19.29 -5.96 4.16
CA PRO A 347 -18.94 -5.89 2.75
C PRO A 347 -20.16 -5.50 1.89
N PRO A 348 -19.95 -4.98 0.67
CA PRO A 348 -21.02 -4.54 -0.22
C PRO A 348 -22.11 -5.60 -0.47
N GLU A 349 -21.73 -6.86 -0.61
CA GLU A 349 -22.62 -7.99 -0.87
C GLU A 349 -23.62 -8.26 0.26
N ASP A 350 -23.30 -7.91 1.51
CA ASP A 350 -24.17 -8.12 2.65
C ASP A 350 -25.20 -6.99 2.81
N VAL A 351 -24.94 -5.80 2.27
CA VAL A 351 -25.82 -4.63 2.40
C VAL A 351 -27.21 -4.90 1.83
N GLU A 352 -27.29 -5.58 0.66
CA GLU A 352 -28.55 -5.91 0.00
C GLU A 352 -29.47 -6.73 0.91
N PHE A 353 -28.92 -7.65 1.70
CA PHE A 353 -29.68 -8.54 2.57
C PHE A 353 -29.92 -7.95 3.97
N LEU A 354 -28.93 -7.26 4.52
CA LEU A 354 -28.99 -6.74 5.90
C LEU A 354 -29.82 -5.46 6.00
N ALA A 355 -29.65 -4.51 5.09
CA ALA A 355 -30.28 -3.19 5.19
C ALA A 355 -31.83 -3.25 5.26
N PRO A 356 -32.54 -4.06 4.46
CA PRO A 356 -33.98 -4.23 4.60
C PRO A 356 -34.40 -4.79 5.96
N GLN A 357 -33.59 -5.68 6.55
CA GLN A 357 -33.92 -6.32 7.83
C GLN A 357 -33.72 -5.37 9.01
N LEU A 358 -32.76 -4.45 8.95
CA LEU A 358 -32.58 -3.42 9.97
C LEU A 358 -33.87 -2.60 10.13
N ILE A 359 -34.48 -2.20 9.02
CA ILE A 359 -35.76 -1.46 9.01
C ILE A 359 -36.90 -2.35 9.47
N HIS A 360 -37.00 -3.57 8.93
CA HIS A 360 -38.07 -4.53 9.27
C HIS A 360 -38.15 -4.80 10.79
N PHE A 361 -36.98 -4.86 11.45
CA PHE A 361 -36.88 -5.07 12.89
C PHE A 361 -36.86 -3.75 13.70
N GLY A 362 -37.19 -2.62 13.08
CA GLY A 362 -37.49 -1.36 13.74
C GLY A 362 -36.28 -0.58 14.24
N LEU A 363 -35.12 -0.74 13.62
CA LEU A 363 -33.92 0.04 13.99
C LEU A 363 -33.91 1.44 13.37
N ASP A 364 -34.78 1.73 12.42
CA ASP A 364 -34.95 3.04 11.77
C ASP A 364 -35.90 3.99 12.53
N THR A 365 -36.60 3.49 13.54
CA THR A 365 -37.68 4.24 14.18
C THR A 365 -37.23 5.11 15.37
N LEU A 366 -35.95 5.07 15.76
CA LEU A 366 -35.54 5.57 17.05
C LEU A 366 -34.22 6.34 17.04
N ALA A 367 -33.79 6.70 18.23
CA ALA A 367 -32.53 7.38 18.49
C ALA A 367 -31.26 6.54 18.11
N ILE A 368 -31.39 5.57 17.21
CA ILE A 368 -30.29 4.72 16.75
C ILE A 368 -29.84 5.18 15.37
N GLU A 369 -28.57 5.59 15.27
CA GLU A 369 -27.93 5.89 13.98
C GLU A 369 -27.15 4.67 13.47
N LEU A 370 -27.28 4.39 12.17
CA LEU A 370 -26.55 3.31 11.51
C LEU A 370 -25.23 3.88 10.97
N LEU A 371 -24.14 3.25 11.37
CA LEU A 371 -22.78 3.65 11.01
C LEU A 371 -22.12 2.52 10.21
N GLY A 372 -21.38 2.85 9.15
CA GLY A 372 -20.75 1.84 8.30
C GLY A 372 -19.38 2.24 7.75
N THR A 373 -18.76 1.34 7.02
CA THR A 373 -17.55 1.57 6.23
C THR A 373 -17.91 1.63 4.74
N SER A 374 -16.91 1.54 3.84
CA SER A 374 -17.09 1.74 2.39
C SER A 374 -18.07 0.77 1.72
N GLY A 375 -18.34 -0.40 2.30
CA GLY A 375 -19.33 -1.34 1.77
C GLY A 375 -20.72 -0.72 1.58
N TRP A 376 -21.11 0.22 2.43
CA TRP A 376 -22.39 0.94 2.33
C TRP A 376 -22.44 1.97 1.21
N THR A 377 -21.28 2.46 0.79
CA THR A 377 -21.17 3.52 -0.22
C THR A 377 -20.68 3.00 -1.57
N ASP A 378 -20.53 1.68 -1.71
CA ASP A 378 -20.19 1.06 -2.97
C ASP A 378 -21.20 1.45 -4.07
N PRO A 379 -20.75 1.96 -5.24
CA PRO A 379 -21.64 2.46 -6.28
C PRO A 379 -22.61 1.41 -6.84
N ALA A 380 -22.18 0.14 -6.95
CA ALA A 380 -23.05 -0.94 -7.44
C ALA A 380 -24.12 -1.28 -6.41
N THR A 381 -23.75 -1.32 -5.14
CA THR A 381 -24.66 -1.50 -4.01
C THR A 381 -25.71 -0.39 -3.97
N LEU A 382 -25.30 0.88 -4.02
CA LEU A 382 -26.22 2.03 -4.03
C LEU A 382 -27.13 2.06 -5.28
N ALA A 383 -26.68 1.51 -6.39
CA ALA A 383 -27.51 1.42 -7.61
C ALA A 383 -28.60 0.34 -7.50
N THR A 384 -28.33 -0.76 -6.79
CA THR A 384 -29.21 -1.95 -6.74
C THR A 384 -30.14 -1.97 -5.53
N VAL A 385 -29.66 -1.57 -4.33
CA VAL A 385 -30.45 -1.56 -3.10
C VAL A 385 -31.52 -0.48 -3.13
N ASP A 386 -32.71 -0.76 -2.58
CA ASP A 386 -33.77 0.25 -2.44
C ASP A 386 -33.26 1.39 -1.55
N PRO A 387 -33.27 2.66 -2.02
CA PRO A 387 -32.73 3.80 -1.29
C PRO A 387 -33.39 4.01 0.07
N ARG A 388 -34.62 3.54 0.28
CA ARG A 388 -35.27 3.59 1.61
C ARG A 388 -34.52 2.80 2.68
N HIS A 389 -33.68 1.83 2.29
CA HIS A 389 -32.95 0.98 3.22
C HIS A 389 -31.54 1.53 3.53
N THR A 390 -31.05 2.47 2.72
CA THR A 390 -29.70 3.02 2.87
C THR A 390 -29.69 4.50 3.19
N THR A 391 -30.76 5.23 2.87
CA THR A 391 -30.86 6.67 3.18
C THR A 391 -30.76 6.92 4.69
N GLY A 392 -29.91 7.85 5.08
CA GLY A 392 -29.66 8.22 6.48
C GLY A 392 -28.46 7.48 7.12
N VAL A 393 -28.00 6.38 6.54
CA VAL A 393 -26.81 5.69 7.03
C VAL A 393 -25.60 6.63 6.90
N VAL A 394 -24.78 6.71 7.94
CA VAL A 394 -23.49 7.42 7.91
C VAL A 394 -22.39 6.39 7.72
N ALA A 395 -21.59 6.59 6.70
CA ALA A 395 -20.53 5.64 6.34
C ALA A 395 -19.28 6.40 5.84
N THR A 396 -18.22 5.66 5.55
CA THR A 396 -17.11 6.22 4.80
C THR A 396 -17.31 6.04 3.30
N ALA A 397 -16.87 7.01 2.53
CA ALA A 397 -16.74 6.91 1.07
C ALA A 397 -15.33 7.27 0.64
N ALA A 398 -14.88 6.70 -0.47
CA ALA A 398 -13.63 7.12 -1.08
C ALA A 398 -13.68 8.62 -1.40
N VAL A 399 -12.66 9.36 -0.96
CA VAL A 399 -12.54 10.76 -1.35
C VAL A 399 -12.19 10.81 -2.83
N MET A 400 -13.12 11.36 -3.60
CA MET A 400 -12.86 11.82 -4.96
C MET A 400 -12.77 13.34 -4.88
N PRO A 401 -11.58 13.94 -4.62
CA PRO A 401 -11.46 15.38 -4.53
C PRO A 401 -11.98 16.03 -5.80
N GLU A 402 -12.66 17.19 -5.71
CA GLU A 402 -13.19 17.91 -6.87
C GLU A 402 -12.11 18.24 -7.92
N ALA A 403 -10.84 18.35 -7.48
CA ALA A 403 -9.69 18.43 -8.36
C ALA A 403 -9.30 17.08 -9.00
N ASP A 404 -9.81 15.94 -8.49
CA ASP A 404 -9.40 14.57 -8.84
C ASP A 404 -10.43 13.79 -9.63
N THR A 405 -11.51 14.40 -10.05
CA THR A 405 -12.07 14.01 -11.33
C THR A 405 -10.97 13.91 -12.39
N VAL A 406 -9.83 14.58 -12.18
CA VAL A 406 -8.65 14.46 -13.04
C VAL A 406 -8.08 13.03 -13.10
N GLY A 407 -8.03 12.28 -12.02
CA GLY A 407 -7.54 10.89 -12.04
C GLY A 407 -8.48 9.99 -12.84
N TYR A 408 -9.76 9.98 -12.48
CA TYR A 408 -10.79 9.22 -13.18
C TYR A 408 -10.98 9.68 -14.62
N GLU A 409 -11.08 10.99 -14.87
CA GLU A 409 -11.26 11.55 -16.21
C GLU A 409 -10.05 11.28 -17.11
N ARG A 410 -8.84 11.35 -16.58
CA ARG A 410 -7.63 10.99 -17.31
C ARG A 410 -7.65 9.51 -17.70
N PHE A 411 -7.94 8.64 -16.75
CA PHE A 411 -8.08 7.20 -17.00
C PHE A 411 -9.17 6.94 -18.04
N ARG A 412 -10.38 7.49 -17.85
CA ARG A 412 -11.52 7.31 -18.75
C ARG A 412 -11.17 7.76 -20.17
N ALA A 413 -10.60 8.95 -20.32
CA ALA A 413 -10.22 9.47 -21.63
C ALA A 413 -9.20 8.57 -22.34
N ALA A 414 -8.18 8.11 -21.62
CA ALA A 414 -7.16 7.20 -22.14
C ALA A 414 -7.76 5.82 -22.50
N TYR A 415 -8.68 5.31 -21.67
CA TYR A 415 -9.39 4.07 -21.94
C TYR A 415 -10.25 4.18 -23.21
N GLU A 416 -11.09 5.21 -23.31
CA GLU A 416 -11.97 5.45 -24.46
C GLU A 416 -11.17 5.69 -25.75
N GLU A 417 -10.04 6.38 -25.65
CA GLU A 417 -9.12 6.55 -26.78
C GLU A 417 -8.50 5.23 -27.24
N ARG A 418 -8.04 4.38 -26.29
CA ARG A 418 -7.37 3.13 -26.60
C ARG A 418 -8.33 2.08 -27.17
N PHE A 419 -9.50 1.91 -26.56
CA PHE A 419 -10.43 0.84 -26.91
C PHE A 419 -11.58 1.29 -27.83
N GLN A 420 -11.68 2.58 -28.16
CA GLN A 420 -12.69 3.16 -29.03
C GLN A 420 -14.14 2.83 -28.61
N ARG A 421 -14.35 2.74 -27.29
CA ARG A 421 -15.65 2.48 -26.67
C ARG A 421 -15.74 3.15 -25.30
N SER A 422 -16.96 3.43 -24.85
CA SER A 422 -17.19 4.03 -23.54
C SER A 422 -16.82 3.05 -22.42
N LEU A 423 -16.28 3.60 -21.33
CA LEU A 423 -16.00 2.85 -20.10
C LEU A 423 -17.30 2.37 -19.48
N VAL A 424 -17.38 1.07 -19.18
CA VAL A 424 -18.53 0.43 -18.51
C VAL A 424 -18.03 -0.34 -17.29
N GLY A 425 -18.65 -0.07 -16.13
CA GLY A 425 -18.29 -0.73 -14.87
C GLY A 425 -16.99 -0.25 -14.27
N SER A 426 -16.60 -0.83 -13.13
CA SER A 426 -15.42 -0.45 -12.36
C SER A 426 -14.19 -1.33 -12.61
N ALA A 427 -14.35 -2.50 -13.22
CA ALA A 427 -13.27 -3.46 -13.39
C ALA A 427 -12.02 -2.89 -14.11
N PRO A 428 -12.14 -2.12 -15.22
CA PRO A 428 -10.97 -1.52 -15.83
C PRO A 428 -10.29 -0.48 -14.92
N ALA A 429 -11.08 0.30 -14.16
CA ALA A 429 -10.53 1.30 -13.24
C ALA A 429 -9.74 0.65 -12.08
N ILE A 430 -10.24 -0.45 -11.55
CA ILE A 430 -9.57 -1.22 -10.49
C ILE A 430 -8.27 -1.85 -11.03
N GLY A 431 -8.28 -2.41 -12.23
CA GLY A 431 -7.08 -2.92 -12.89
C GLY A 431 -6.03 -1.85 -13.14
N TYR A 432 -6.47 -0.65 -13.56
CA TYR A 432 -5.62 0.52 -13.72
C TYR A 432 -4.95 0.92 -12.40
N ASP A 433 -5.72 1.01 -11.31
CA ASP A 433 -5.20 1.43 -10.01
C ASP A 433 -4.21 0.43 -9.41
N ALA A 434 -4.45 -0.88 -9.58
CA ALA A 434 -3.49 -1.90 -9.16
C ALA A 434 -2.15 -1.77 -9.90
N ALA A 435 -2.20 -1.55 -11.22
CA ALA A 435 -1.00 -1.31 -12.00
C ALA A 435 -0.36 0.04 -11.68
N LEU A 436 -1.15 1.09 -11.47
CA LEU A 436 -0.68 2.42 -11.11
C LEU A 436 0.22 2.39 -9.86
N LEU A 437 -0.17 1.69 -8.80
CA LEU A 437 0.64 1.59 -7.58
C LEU A 437 2.01 0.99 -7.87
N LEU A 438 2.06 -0.11 -8.61
CA LEU A 438 3.33 -0.75 -8.97
C LEU A 438 4.19 0.15 -9.87
N LEU A 439 3.58 0.79 -10.86
CA LEU A 439 4.29 1.64 -11.82
C LEU A 439 4.78 2.95 -11.18
N GLU A 440 4.02 3.56 -10.27
CA GLU A 440 4.50 4.72 -9.50
C GLU A 440 5.71 4.39 -8.64
N ALA A 441 5.77 3.18 -8.08
CA ALA A 441 6.94 2.72 -7.35
C ALA A 441 8.14 2.45 -8.28
N LEU A 442 7.93 2.16 -9.56
CA LEU A 442 8.96 2.01 -10.59
C LEU A 442 9.45 3.34 -11.17
N ARG A 443 8.68 4.43 -11.04
CA ARG A 443 9.02 5.76 -11.59
C ARG A 443 10.43 6.24 -11.24
N PRO A 444 10.97 5.99 -10.02
CA PRO A 444 12.37 6.29 -9.74
C PRO A 444 13.40 5.42 -10.46
N GLY A 445 13.02 4.43 -11.26
CA GLY A 445 13.94 3.58 -12.02
C GLY A 445 14.50 2.38 -11.23
N ARG A 446 13.80 1.88 -10.24
CA ARG A 446 14.21 0.73 -9.43
C ARG A 446 13.93 -0.60 -10.12
N VAL A 447 14.81 -1.56 -9.94
CA VAL A 447 14.70 -2.89 -10.57
C VAL A 447 14.82 -4.04 -9.59
N ALA A 448 15.55 -3.88 -8.47
CA ALA A 448 15.64 -4.94 -7.46
C ALA A 448 14.32 -5.09 -6.71
N PRO A 449 13.79 -6.32 -6.52
CA PRO A 449 12.50 -6.52 -5.84
C PRO A 449 12.43 -5.90 -4.45
N GLU A 450 13.51 -5.98 -3.67
CA GLU A 450 13.59 -5.41 -2.32
C GLU A 450 13.53 -3.88 -2.34
N GLU A 451 14.05 -3.25 -3.37
CA GLU A 451 14.01 -1.80 -3.56
C GLU A 451 12.64 -1.35 -4.01
N LEU A 452 12.00 -2.11 -4.90
CA LEU A 452 10.64 -1.87 -5.32
C LEU A 452 9.67 -2.03 -4.13
N GLY A 453 9.84 -3.05 -3.29
CA GLY A 453 9.08 -3.21 -2.05
C GLY A 453 9.18 -1.98 -1.15
N ARG A 454 10.40 -1.49 -0.91
CA ARG A 454 10.62 -0.25 -0.12
C ARG A 454 10.05 1.00 -0.80
N ALA A 455 10.03 1.05 -2.13
CA ALA A 455 9.39 2.13 -2.85
C ALA A 455 7.87 2.10 -2.70
N MET A 456 7.27 0.92 -2.78
CA MET A 456 5.85 0.72 -2.51
C MET A 456 5.48 1.25 -1.11
N GLU A 457 6.24 0.88 -0.06
CA GLU A 457 6.00 1.34 1.32
C GLU A 457 6.04 2.87 1.49
N ARG A 458 6.66 3.59 0.56
CA ARG A 458 6.73 5.06 0.59
C ARG A 458 5.65 5.75 -0.24
N LEU A 459 4.80 4.99 -0.93
CA LEU A 459 3.72 5.57 -1.73
C LEU A 459 2.70 6.27 -0.82
N SER A 460 2.46 7.53 -1.08
CA SER A 460 1.49 8.34 -0.35
C SER A 460 0.80 9.32 -1.29
N GLY A 461 -0.53 9.39 -1.19
CA GLY A 461 -1.31 10.31 -1.98
C GLY A 461 -1.29 10.03 -3.48
N VAL A 462 -1.25 8.76 -3.89
CA VAL A 462 -1.30 8.34 -5.30
C VAL A 462 -2.73 8.48 -5.82
N TYR A 463 -2.91 9.33 -6.83
CA TYR A 463 -4.22 9.62 -7.42
C TYR A 463 -4.58 8.59 -8.49
N GLY A 464 -5.46 7.68 -8.14
CA GLY A 464 -5.99 6.65 -9.03
C GLY A 464 -7.34 6.98 -9.65
N ALA A 465 -7.87 6.03 -10.40
CA ALA A 465 -9.19 6.13 -11.02
C ALA A 465 -10.34 5.89 -10.01
N THR A 466 -10.12 5.11 -8.96
CA THR A 466 -11.14 4.78 -7.94
C THR A 466 -10.89 5.44 -6.60
N GLY A 467 -9.89 6.31 -6.46
CA GLY A 467 -9.59 7.02 -5.23
C GLY A 467 -8.15 7.47 -5.11
N VAL A 468 -7.79 7.94 -3.91
CA VAL A 468 -6.43 8.34 -3.56
C VAL A 468 -5.86 7.30 -2.61
N PHE A 469 -4.71 6.75 -2.96
CA PHE A 469 -4.10 5.63 -2.27
C PHE A 469 -2.80 6.02 -1.55
N SER A 470 -2.57 5.39 -0.43
CA SER A 470 -1.27 5.41 0.28
C SER A 470 -0.97 3.99 0.76
N ILE A 471 0.30 3.67 0.98
CA ILE A 471 0.66 2.43 1.67
C ILE A 471 1.07 2.79 3.09
N VAL A 472 0.42 2.16 4.07
CA VAL A 472 0.65 2.36 5.50
C VAL A 472 0.75 1.00 6.17
N ASP A 473 1.85 0.74 6.85
CA ASP A 473 2.11 -0.53 7.54
C ASP A 473 1.87 -1.76 6.65
N GLY A 474 2.39 -1.71 5.40
CA GLY A 474 2.28 -2.79 4.42
C GLY A 474 0.88 -2.98 3.81
N ARG A 475 -0.02 -2.04 3.99
CA ARG A 475 -1.40 -2.10 3.47
C ARG A 475 -1.71 -0.93 2.55
N VAL A 476 -2.44 -1.20 1.49
CA VAL A 476 -3.05 -0.13 0.69
C VAL A 476 -4.18 0.48 1.49
N VAL A 477 -4.09 1.77 1.71
CA VAL A 477 -5.13 2.56 2.39
C VAL A 477 -5.71 3.53 1.39
N ARG A 478 -7.01 3.45 1.17
CA ARG A 478 -7.76 4.42 0.37
C ARG A 478 -8.14 5.60 1.26
N ARG A 479 -7.94 6.81 0.79
CA ARG A 479 -8.42 8.00 1.50
C ARG A 479 -9.94 8.03 1.47
N THR A 480 -10.54 8.12 2.65
CA THR A 480 -12.01 8.15 2.82
C THR A 480 -12.45 9.39 3.57
N GLU A 481 -13.68 9.82 3.37
CA GLU A 481 -14.38 10.83 4.15
C GLU A 481 -15.66 10.26 4.75
N VAL A 482 -16.14 10.88 5.83
CA VAL A 482 -17.42 10.51 6.43
C VAL A 482 -18.54 11.19 5.65
N VAL A 483 -19.48 10.39 5.20
CA VAL A 483 -20.62 10.81 4.38
C VAL A 483 -21.92 10.30 4.99
N ARG A 484 -23.02 10.98 4.65
CA ARG A 484 -24.38 10.46 4.85
C ARG A 484 -24.97 10.07 3.51
N ILE A 485 -25.60 8.92 3.45
CA ILE A 485 -26.27 8.49 2.22
C ILE A 485 -27.61 9.21 2.11
N ASP A 486 -27.81 9.95 1.01
CA ASP A 486 -29.05 10.63 0.67
C ASP A 486 -29.46 10.21 -0.75
N ASP A 487 -30.58 9.51 -0.85
CA ASP A 487 -31.14 8.98 -2.11
C ASP A 487 -30.06 8.41 -3.08
N ARG A 488 -29.35 7.39 -2.63
CA ARG A 488 -28.26 6.71 -3.38
C ARG A 488 -26.98 7.53 -3.56
N ARG A 489 -26.84 8.66 -2.93
CA ARG A 489 -25.65 9.50 -3.06
C ARG A 489 -24.95 9.68 -1.72
N PRO A 490 -23.67 9.41 -1.65
CA PRO A 490 -22.88 9.81 -0.49
C PRO A 490 -22.72 11.34 -0.51
N VAL A 491 -23.16 11.99 0.57
CA VAL A 491 -23.05 13.44 0.76
C VAL A 491 -22.13 13.68 1.96
N PRO A 492 -21.06 14.50 1.83
CA PRO A 492 -20.14 14.76 2.93
C PRO A 492 -20.88 15.23 4.19
N GLU A 493 -20.56 14.63 5.32
CA GLU A 493 -21.13 14.99 6.62
C GLU A 493 -20.41 16.24 7.16
N THR A 494 -20.99 17.42 6.93
CA THR A 494 -20.34 18.74 7.13
C THR A 494 -20.35 19.26 8.58
N ALA A 495 -20.86 18.52 9.55
CA ALA A 495 -20.98 18.98 10.92
C ALA A 495 -19.67 18.90 11.70
N GLY A 496 -18.83 19.94 11.58
CA GLY A 496 -17.81 20.29 12.60
C GLY A 496 -16.72 19.25 12.88
N TRP A 497 -16.48 18.33 11.96
CA TRP A 497 -15.47 17.30 12.08
C TRP A 497 -14.07 17.87 11.87
N PRO A 498 -13.09 17.70 12.80
CA PRO A 498 -11.71 17.99 12.51
C PRO A 498 -11.23 17.04 11.39
N ALA A 499 -10.60 17.58 10.36
CA ALA A 499 -9.95 16.76 9.33
C ALA A 499 -9.07 15.70 10.00
N PRO A 500 -9.02 14.45 9.49
CA PRO A 500 -8.11 13.46 10.04
C PRO A 500 -6.70 14.05 10.06
N GLU A 501 -6.01 13.94 11.20
CA GLU A 501 -4.60 14.25 11.28
C GLU A 501 -3.90 13.27 10.36
N THR A 502 -3.76 13.67 9.10
CA THR A 502 -2.79 13.02 8.22
C THR A 502 -1.45 13.31 8.86
N GLY A 503 -0.70 12.29 9.26
CA GLY A 503 0.71 12.38 9.62
C GLY A 503 1.59 12.76 8.44
N ALA A 504 1.07 13.58 7.52
CA ALA A 504 1.79 14.27 6.48
C ALA A 504 2.38 15.52 7.13
N VAL A 505 3.67 15.48 7.40
CA VAL A 505 4.47 16.69 7.53
C VAL A 505 4.17 17.55 6.30
N GLU A 506 3.38 18.62 6.50
CA GLU A 506 3.27 19.69 5.51
C GLU A 506 4.70 20.18 5.23
N ARG A 507 5.24 19.75 4.10
CA ARG A 507 6.37 20.46 3.51
C ARG A 507 5.77 21.72 2.90
N GLU A 508 6.02 22.86 3.55
CA GLU A 508 5.83 24.15 2.93
C GLU A 508 6.44 24.12 1.53
N PRO A 509 5.77 24.67 0.50
CA PRO A 509 6.38 24.84 -0.80
C PRO A 509 7.53 25.84 -0.67
N GLY A 510 8.73 25.29 -0.45
CA GLY A 510 9.97 26.04 -0.46
C GLY A 510 10.17 26.66 -1.83
N ARG A 511 10.34 27.96 -1.84
CA ARG A 511 10.76 28.79 -2.94
C ARG A 511 12.00 28.21 -3.63
N PHE A 512 11.92 28.22 -4.96
CA PHE A 512 12.88 27.91 -6.03
C PHE A 512 13.01 26.47 -6.45
#